data_9fc300cfa0601608f776a5ade8a432a6
#
_entry.id   9fc300cfa0601608f776a5ade8a432a6
#
_cell.length_a   1.000
_cell.length_b   1.000
_cell.length_c   1.000
_cell.angle_alpha   90.00
_cell.angle_beta   90.00
_cell.angle_gamma   90.00
#
_symmetry.space_group_name_H-M   'P 1'
#
loop_
_entity.id
_entity.type
_entity.pdbx_description
1 polymer ?
#
loop_
_entity_poly.entity_id
_entity_poly.type
_entity_poly.pdbx_seq_one_letter_code
_entity_poly.pdbx_strand_id
1 'polypeptide(L)'
;KIGKWWLLDAWKENPQAHAGVQLAAVPGARSFVTIPGDKIIHPAVIFAVVHGHGGEDGVIQGLADTMHIPIVGSDTIASAVCWDKVITKQMLESYGIKTAPYKVHHLGEPVPNYEELLSQLGSPLFVKPARSGSSIGVSKVESAEELNAAVTLAHEHSNAILIEQALLGRELEVSVLGNPPHHKVSKVGQIIPGEEFY
;
A
#
# COMPACT_ATOMS: atom_id res chain seq x y z
N LYS A 1 1.03 -11.09 -14.92
CA LYS A 1 0.50 -10.76 -13.60
C LYS A 1 -0.52 -11.82 -13.17
N ILE A 2 -0.07 -13.04 -12.95
CA ILE A 2 -0.96 -14.19 -12.84
C ILE A 2 -0.79 -14.88 -11.48
N GLY A 3 -0.17 -14.19 -10.49
CA GLY A 3 0.07 -14.77 -9.16
C GLY A 3 0.91 -16.05 -9.15
N LYS A 4 1.72 -16.27 -10.19
CA LYS A 4 2.59 -17.43 -10.27
C LYS A 4 3.93 -17.14 -9.60
N TRP A 5 4.42 -18.09 -8.83
CA TRP A 5 5.73 -18.05 -8.18
C TRP A 5 6.73 -18.88 -8.97
N TRP A 6 7.96 -18.40 -9.03
CA TRP A 6 9.00 -19.02 -9.81
C TRP A 6 10.28 -19.14 -8.99
N LEU A 7 10.90 -20.30 -9.03
CA LEU A 7 12.25 -20.51 -8.50
C LEU A 7 13.25 -20.09 -9.57
N LEU A 8 14.08 -19.13 -9.25
CA LEU A 8 15.21 -18.72 -10.07
C LEU A 8 16.50 -19.09 -9.34
N ASP A 9 17.54 -19.44 -10.08
CA ASP A 9 18.87 -19.75 -9.57
C ASP A 9 19.66 -18.51 -9.12
N ALA A 10 19.29 -17.33 -9.67
CA ALA A 10 19.88 -16.04 -9.33
C ALA A 10 18.90 -14.90 -9.64
N TRP A 11 19.19 -13.71 -9.12
CA TRP A 11 18.48 -12.50 -9.49
C TRP A 11 18.59 -12.23 -11.01
N LYS A 12 17.46 -11.86 -11.62
CA LYS A 12 17.35 -11.50 -13.03
C LYS A 12 16.64 -10.15 -13.16
N GLU A 13 17.14 -9.26 -14.01
CA GLU A 13 16.51 -7.95 -14.27
C GLU A 13 15.08 -8.07 -14.83
N ASN A 14 14.85 -9.09 -15.66
CA ASN A 14 13.51 -9.42 -16.16
C ASN A 14 13.18 -10.87 -15.83
N PRO A 15 12.73 -11.16 -14.60
CA PRO A 15 12.45 -12.52 -14.16
C PRO A 15 11.35 -13.21 -14.98
N GLN A 16 10.45 -12.46 -15.63
CA GLN A 16 9.39 -13.03 -16.47
C GLN A 16 9.91 -13.56 -17.83
N ALA A 17 11.05 -13.08 -18.28
CA ALA A 17 11.69 -13.53 -19.51
C ALA A 17 12.54 -14.79 -19.31
N HIS A 18 12.77 -15.22 -18.08
CA HIS A 18 13.57 -16.39 -17.73
C HIS A 18 12.68 -17.56 -17.32
N ALA A 19 12.91 -18.72 -17.92
CA ALA A 19 12.24 -19.96 -17.56
C ALA A 19 12.74 -20.44 -16.18
N GLY A 20 12.06 -20.03 -15.14
CA GLY A 20 12.21 -20.64 -13.82
C GLY A 20 11.33 -21.87 -13.67
N VAL A 21 11.51 -22.60 -12.58
CA VAL A 21 10.60 -23.66 -12.20
C VAL A 21 9.43 -23.07 -11.40
N GLN A 22 8.21 -23.36 -11.82
CA GLN A 22 7.04 -22.85 -11.08
C GLN A 22 6.96 -23.45 -9.68
N LEU A 23 6.55 -22.63 -8.71
CA LEU A 23 6.39 -23.03 -7.32
C LEU A 23 4.91 -23.02 -6.93
N ALA A 24 4.53 -23.95 -6.07
CA ALA A 24 3.31 -23.94 -5.30
C ALA A 24 3.61 -23.86 -3.81
N ALA A 25 2.87 -23.02 -3.09
CA ALA A 25 2.91 -22.95 -1.64
C ALA A 25 2.20 -24.18 -1.04
N VAL A 26 2.75 -24.73 0.02
CA VAL A 26 2.14 -25.87 0.75
C VAL A 26 1.73 -25.39 2.15
N PRO A 27 0.44 -25.09 2.37
CA PRO A 27 -0.05 -24.61 3.66
C PRO A 27 0.34 -25.53 4.81
N GLY A 28 0.81 -24.96 5.93
CA GLY A 28 1.19 -25.69 7.13
C GLY A 28 2.51 -26.48 7.06
N ALA A 29 3.09 -26.65 5.87
CA ALA A 29 4.27 -27.49 5.68
C ALA A 29 5.60 -26.74 5.69
N ARG A 30 5.60 -25.43 5.88
CA ARG A 30 6.79 -24.55 5.82
C ARG A 30 7.59 -24.75 4.54
N SER A 31 6.91 -24.99 3.42
CA SER A 31 7.60 -25.35 2.17
C SER A 31 6.87 -24.84 0.92
N PHE A 32 7.65 -24.74 -0.14
CA PHE A 32 7.16 -24.69 -1.52
C PHE A 32 7.53 -25.97 -2.23
N VAL A 33 6.73 -26.36 -3.19
CA VAL A 33 7.05 -27.46 -4.12
C VAL A 33 7.20 -26.93 -5.53
N THR A 34 8.12 -27.49 -6.27
CA THR A 34 8.24 -27.22 -7.70
C THR A 34 7.08 -27.88 -8.46
N ILE A 35 6.65 -27.28 -9.56
CA ILE A 35 5.69 -27.91 -10.47
C ILE A 35 6.50 -28.37 -11.72
N PRO A 36 6.61 -29.66 -11.94
CA PRO A 36 5.71 -30.79 -11.57
C PRO A 36 5.86 -31.49 -10.20
N GLY A 37 6.65 -30.99 -9.24
CA GLY A 37 6.62 -31.56 -7.88
C GLY A 37 7.80 -32.45 -7.52
N ASP A 38 8.90 -32.31 -8.23
CA ASP A 38 10.13 -33.10 -8.04
C ASP A 38 11.06 -32.56 -6.94
N LYS A 39 10.82 -31.33 -6.46
CA LYS A 39 11.65 -30.69 -5.43
C LYS A 39 10.81 -29.97 -4.39
N ILE A 40 11.19 -30.12 -3.12
CA ILE A 40 10.62 -29.37 -1.98
C ILE A 40 11.66 -28.33 -1.52
N ILE A 41 11.21 -27.12 -1.26
CA ILE A 41 12.02 -25.99 -0.81
C ILE A 41 11.49 -25.53 0.54
N HIS A 42 12.34 -25.52 1.55
CA HIS A 42 12.06 -25.05 2.89
C HIS A 42 12.77 -23.72 3.17
N PRO A 43 12.15 -22.56 2.87
CA PRO A 43 12.76 -21.28 3.22
C PRO A 43 12.77 -21.10 4.74
N ALA A 44 13.88 -20.58 5.27
CA ALA A 44 13.97 -20.21 6.67
C ALA A 44 13.16 -18.94 6.99
N VAL A 45 13.09 -18.01 6.01
CA VAL A 45 12.44 -16.71 6.13
C VAL A 45 12.06 -16.21 4.74
N ILE A 46 10.99 -15.43 4.66
CA ILE A 46 10.64 -14.66 3.46
C ILE A 46 11.11 -13.23 3.65
N PHE A 47 11.89 -12.73 2.70
CA PHE A 47 12.23 -11.31 2.58
C PHE A 47 11.53 -10.77 1.34
N ALA A 48 10.37 -10.14 1.56
CA ALA A 48 9.52 -9.69 0.46
C ALA A 48 10.01 -8.32 -0.07
N VAL A 49 10.52 -8.31 -1.31
CA VAL A 49 10.85 -7.08 -2.06
C VAL A 49 9.79 -6.92 -3.15
N VAL A 50 8.54 -6.74 -2.72
CA VAL A 50 7.36 -6.62 -3.58
C VAL A 50 6.62 -5.35 -3.19
N HIS A 51 6.31 -4.51 -4.16
CA HIS A 51 5.62 -3.24 -3.96
C HIS A 51 4.17 -3.29 -4.45
N GLY A 52 3.31 -2.51 -3.79
CA GLY A 52 1.91 -2.36 -4.15
C GLY A 52 1.04 -3.56 -3.74
N HIS A 53 -0.04 -3.72 -4.48
CA HIS A 53 -1.03 -4.78 -4.22
C HIS A 53 -0.40 -6.18 -4.26
N GLY A 54 -0.73 -6.98 -3.26
CA GLY A 54 -0.18 -8.33 -3.06
C GLY A 54 1.13 -8.37 -2.27
N GLY A 55 1.84 -7.24 -2.14
CA GLY A 55 3.11 -7.14 -1.41
C GLY A 55 3.01 -6.34 -0.11
N GLU A 56 2.23 -5.26 -0.12
CA GLU A 56 2.17 -4.30 1.00
C GLU A 56 0.81 -4.32 1.73
N ASP A 57 -0.17 -5.06 1.24
CA ASP A 57 -1.57 -5.06 1.66
C ASP A 57 -1.97 -6.22 2.59
N GLY A 58 -1.01 -6.98 3.09
CA GLY A 58 -1.24 -8.14 3.95
C GLY A 58 -1.35 -9.48 3.22
N VAL A 59 -1.44 -9.50 1.88
CA VAL A 59 -1.63 -10.75 1.11
C VAL A 59 -0.43 -11.69 1.24
N ILE A 60 0.79 -11.22 0.99
CA ILE A 60 1.99 -12.04 1.13
C ILE A 60 2.29 -12.38 2.58
N GLN A 61 1.96 -11.48 3.51
CA GLN A 61 2.11 -11.71 4.94
C GLN A 61 1.17 -12.84 5.41
N GLY A 62 -0.10 -12.81 4.98
CA GLY A 62 -1.07 -13.88 5.27
C GLY A 62 -0.70 -15.21 4.63
N LEU A 63 -0.08 -15.20 3.44
CA LEU A 63 0.48 -16.42 2.86
C LEU A 63 1.62 -16.98 3.73
N ALA A 64 2.54 -16.14 4.18
CA ALA A 64 3.63 -16.52 5.07
C ALA A 64 3.11 -17.11 6.39
N ASP A 65 2.11 -16.49 7.00
CA ASP A 65 1.44 -16.98 8.20
C ASP A 65 0.81 -18.37 7.98
N THR A 66 0.06 -18.54 6.89
CA THR A 66 -0.58 -19.80 6.52
C THR A 66 0.44 -20.93 6.31
N MET A 67 1.61 -20.57 5.80
CA MET A 67 2.72 -21.49 5.60
C MET A 67 3.58 -21.71 6.85
N HIS A 68 3.36 -20.96 7.92
CA HIS A 68 4.22 -20.92 9.12
C HIS A 68 5.68 -20.56 8.81
N ILE A 69 5.92 -19.68 7.84
CA ILE A 69 7.25 -19.18 7.47
C ILE A 69 7.38 -17.76 7.99
N PRO A 70 8.41 -17.44 8.78
CA PRO A 70 8.68 -16.07 9.19
C PRO A 70 8.84 -15.14 7.98
N ILE A 71 8.31 -13.91 8.09
CA ILE A 71 8.45 -12.87 7.07
C ILE A 71 9.12 -11.63 7.68
N VAL A 72 10.01 -11.00 6.92
CA VAL A 72 10.61 -9.71 7.31
C VAL A 72 9.68 -8.59 6.90
N GLY A 73 9.31 -7.75 7.86
CA GLY A 73 8.39 -6.62 7.68
C GLY A 73 7.27 -6.62 8.70
N SER A 74 6.23 -5.82 8.43
CA SER A 74 5.01 -5.78 9.24
C SER A 74 4.19 -7.07 9.09
N ASP A 75 3.37 -7.35 10.08
CA ASP A 75 2.46 -8.50 10.02
C ASP A 75 1.26 -8.25 9.06
N THR A 76 0.42 -9.26 8.93
CA THR A 76 -0.75 -9.24 8.05
C THR A 76 -1.72 -8.11 8.41
N ILE A 77 -2.00 -7.91 9.71
CA ILE A 77 -2.97 -6.91 10.18
C ILE A 77 -2.41 -5.50 9.97
N ALA A 78 -1.18 -5.24 10.40
CA ALA A 78 -0.56 -3.94 10.25
C ALA A 78 -0.42 -3.55 8.76
N SER A 79 -0.02 -4.48 7.90
CA SER A 79 0.08 -4.25 6.47
C SER A 79 -1.28 -3.90 5.86
N ALA A 80 -2.34 -4.66 6.15
CA ALA A 80 -3.67 -4.43 5.61
C ALA A 80 -4.27 -3.09 6.09
N VAL A 81 -4.09 -2.75 7.37
CA VAL A 81 -4.56 -1.48 7.94
C VAL A 81 -3.82 -0.31 7.33
N CYS A 82 -2.49 -0.36 7.26
CA CYS A 82 -1.69 0.74 6.73
C CYS A 82 -1.83 0.90 5.20
N TRP A 83 -2.26 -0.13 4.49
CA TRP A 83 -2.56 -0.04 3.06
C TRP A 83 -3.82 0.77 2.77
N ASP A 84 -4.85 0.67 3.63
CA ASP A 84 -6.10 1.40 3.49
C ASP A 84 -6.02 2.74 4.20
N LYS A 85 -5.93 3.83 3.43
CA LYS A 85 -5.79 5.21 3.96
C LYS A 85 -6.97 5.64 4.83
N VAL A 86 -8.19 5.14 4.54
CA VAL A 86 -9.38 5.46 5.34
C VAL A 86 -9.25 4.83 6.73
N ILE A 87 -8.96 3.52 6.77
CA ILE A 87 -8.80 2.79 8.03
C ILE A 87 -7.62 3.35 8.82
N THR A 88 -6.48 3.63 8.16
CA THR A 88 -5.30 4.24 8.79
C THR A 88 -5.66 5.56 9.47
N LYS A 89 -6.34 6.48 8.77
CA LYS A 89 -6.74 7.78 9.33
C LYS A 89 -7.68 7.61 10.52
N GLN A 90 -8.72 6.79 10.39
CA GLN A 90 -9.68 6.53 11.48
C GLN A 90 -8.99 5.96 12.72
N MET A 91 -8.05 5.04 12.51
CA MET A 91 -7.27 4.48 13.61
C MET A 91 -6.37 5.53 14.27
N LEU A 92 -5.65 6.33 13.50
CA LEU A 92 -4.80 7.41 14.04
C LEU A 92 -5.64 8.42 14.85
N GLU A 93 -6.79 8.82 14.33
CA GLU A 93 -7.73 9.71 15.01
C GLU A 93 -8.24 9.12 16.32
N SER A 94 -8.52 7.81 16.38
CA SER A 94 -8.93 7.13 17.61
C SER A 94 -7.85 7.16 18.72
N TYR A 95 -6.59 7.30 18.33
CA TYR A 95 -5.46 7.51 19.23
C TYR A 95 -5.11 8.99 19.48
N GLY A 96 -5.93 9.92 18.99
CA GLY A 96 -5.71 11.37 19.13
C GLY A 96 -4.59 11.91 18.24
N ILE A 97 -4.12 11.16 17.27
CA ILE A 97 -3.13 11.60 16.29
C ILE A 97 -3.86 12.34 15.16
N LYS A 98 -3.47 13.61 14.96
CA LYS A 98 -4.09 14.45 13.92
C LYS A 98 -3.67 13.97 12.53
N THR A 99 -4.65 13.93 11.63
CA THR A 99 -4.44 13.70 10.19
C THR A 99 -4.92 14.92 9.39
N ALA A 100 -4.61 14.98 8.10
CA ALA A 100 -5.22 15.98 7.23
C ALA A 100 -6.75 15.79 7.23
N PRO A 101 -7.54 16.86 7.35
CA PRO A 101 -9.00 16.79 7.21
C PRO A 101 -9.39 16.14 5.87
N TYR A 102 -10.38 15.29 5.88
CA TYR A 102 -10.77 14.52 4.70
C TYR A 102 -12.26 14.16 4.69
N LYS A 103 -12.75 13.81 3.50
CA LYS A 103 -14.01 13.10 3.27
C LYS A 103 -13.75 11.80 2.54
N VAL A 104 -14.50 10.77 2.89
CA VAL A 104 -14.54 9.51 2.14
C VAL A 104 -15.69 9.60 1.14
N HIS A 105 -15.45 9.13 -0.08
CA HIS A 105 -16.45 9.01 -1.13
C HIS A 105 -16.40 7.60 -1.69
N HIS A 106 -17.56 6.97 -1.84
CA HIS A 106 -17.68 5.61 -2.34
C HIS A 106 -18.14 5.58 -3.80
N LEU A 107 -17.73 4.57 -4.51
CA LEU A 107 -18.11 4.35 -5.90
C LEU A 107 -19.65 4.26 -6.01
N GLY A 108 -20.21 5.06 -6.92
CA GLY A 108 -21.66 5.15 -7.14
C GLY A 108 -22.36 6.25 -6.34
N GLU A 109 -21.69 6.90 -5.42
CA GLU A 109 -22.21 8.12 -4.78
C GLU A 109 -22.12 9.32 -5.75
N PRO A 110 -23.02 10.31 -5.64
CA PRO A 110 -22.90 11.55 -6.40
C PRO A 110 -21.63 12.30 -5.99
N VAL A 111 -20.90 12.86 -6.96
CA VAL A 111 -19.72 13.67 -6.68
C VAL A 111 -20.13 14.86 -5.78
N PRO A 112 -19.43 15.08 -4.65
CA PRO A 112 -19.76 16.15 -3.74
C PRO A 112 -19.63 17.53 -4.38
N ASN A 113 -20.39 18.50 -3.88
CA ASN A 113 -20.28 19.88 -4.34
C ASN A 113 -18.89 20.45 -4.00
N TYR A 114 -18.23 21.05 -4.97
CA TYR A 114 -16.87 21.57 -4.82
C TYR A 114 -16.79 22.70 -3.80
N GLU A 115 -17.72 23.64 -3.81
CA GLU A 115 -17.75 24.78 -2.88
C GLU A 115 -17.99 24.33 -1.43
N GLU A 116 -18.80 23.29 -1.25
CA GLU A 116 -19.01 22.69 0.07
C GLU A 116 -17.73 22.01 0.58
N LEU A 117 -16.98 21.33 -0.30
CA LEU A 117 -15.70 20.75 0.05
C LEU A 117 -14.69 21.84 0.44
N LEU A 118 -14.61 22.91 -0.34
CA LEU A 118 -13.71 24.03 -0.02
C LEU A 118 -14.02 24.65 1.34
N SER A 119 -15.31 24.82 1.66
CA SER A 119 -15.72 25.38 2.95
C SER A 119 -15.30 24.53 4.15
N GLN A 120 -15.21 23.21 3.94
CA GLN A 120 -14.90 22.24 5.01
C GLN A 120 -13.43 21.86 5.08
N LEU A 121 -12.77 21.77 3.94
CA LEU A 121 -11.40 21.22 3.82
C LEU A 121 -10.38 22.29 3.38
N GLY A 122 -10.82 23.42 2.81
CA GLY A 122 -9.92 24.41 2.23
C GLY A 122 -9.46 24.06 0.81
N SER A 123 -8.50 24.83 0.26
CA SER A 123 -7.92 24.66 -1.07
C SER A 123 -6.40 24.72 -0.98
N PRO A 124 -5.66 24.00 -1.87
CA PRO A 124 -6.16 22.99 -2.81
C PRO A 124 -6.58 21.68 -2.14
N LEU A 125 -7.28 20.84 -2.89
CA LEU A 125 -7.66 19.49 -2.44
C LEU A 125 -6.78 18.44 -3.11
N PHE A 126 -6.64 17.28 -2.45
CA PHE A 126 -6.14 16.06 -3.07
C PHE A 126 -7.24 15.00 -3.11
N VAL A 127 -7.41 14.38 -4.26
CA VAL A 127 -8.26 13.20 -4.44
C VAL A 127 -7.34 11.99 -4.64
N LYS A 128 -7.54 10.94 -3.86
CA LYS A 128 -6.68 9.74 -3.91
C LYS A 128 -7.45 8.46 -3.61
N PRO A 129 -7.09 7.34 -4.26
CA PRO A 129 -7.63 6.03 -3.92
C PRO A 129 -7.32 5.65 -2.47
N ALA A 130 -8.26 5.02 -1.77
CA ALA A 130 -8.02 4.52 -0.41
C ALA A 130 -6.94 3.43 -0.41
N ARG A 131 -6.92 2.57 -1.44
CA ARG A 131 -6.06 1.40 -1.54
C ARG A 131 -5.19 1.47 -2.78
N SER A 132 -4.17 2.31 -2.74
CA SER A 132 -3.16 2.46 -3.80
C SER A 132 -1.88 3.01 -3.19
N GLY A 133 -0.76 2.85 -3.89
CA GLY A 133 0.54 3.39 -3.53
C GLY A 133 1.17 4.17 -4.70
N SER A 134 2.39 4.69 -4.49
CA SER A 134 3.20 5.34 -5.53
C SER A 134 2.45 6.40 -6.34
N SER A 135 1.64 7.20 -5.69
CA SER A 135 0.82 8.28 -6.28
C SER A 135 -0.14 7.86 -7.41
N ILE A 136 -0.38 6.55 -7.59
CA ILE A 136 -1.29 6.06 -8.63
C ILE A 136 -2.73 6.50 -8.32
N GLY A 137 -3.35 7.20 -9.27
CA GLY A 137 -4.73 7.72 -9.15
C GLY A 137 -4.87 8.92 -8.22
N VAL A 138 -3.76 9.58 -7.84
CA VAL A 138 -3.76 10.80 -7.02
C VAL A 138 -3.86 12.02 -7.94
N SER A 139 -4.73 12.95 -7.58
CA SER A 139 -4.89 14.23 -8.29
C SER A 139 -4.97 15.39 -7.32
N LYS A 140 -4.30 16.50 -7.63
CA LYS A 140 -4.54 17.81 -7.04
C LYS A 140 -5.73 18.44 -7.72
N VAL A 141 -6.57 19.13 -6.98
CA VAL A 141 -7.84 19.69 -7.47
C VAL A 141 -7.98 21.14 -7.02
N GLU A 142 -8.20 22.02 -7.97
CA GLU A 142 -8.34 23.46 -7.78
C GLU A 142 -9.65 24.00 -8.42
N SER A 143 -10.43 23.14 -9.11
CA SER A 143 -11.71 23.49 -9.70
C SER A 143 -12.75 22.35 -9.62
N ALA A 144 -14.03 22.69 -9.86
CA ALA A 144 -15.10 21.70 -9.89
C ALA A 144 -14.96 20.69 -11.04
N GLU A 145 -14.48 21.13 -12.18
CA GLU A 145 -14.20 20.30 -13.36
C GLU A 145 -13.12 19.27 -13.03
N GLU A 146 -12.03 19.72 -12.40
CA GLU A 146 -10.93 18.86 -11.97
C GLU A 146 -11.40 17.84 -10.92
N LEU A 147 -12.30 18.22 -10.01
CA LEU A 147 -12.87 17.32 -9.01
C LEU A 147 -13.56 16.12 -9.66
N ASN A 148 -14.41 16.36 -10.66
CA ASN A 148 -15.11 15.28 -11.36
C ASN A 148 -14.16 14.31 -12.06
N ALA A 149 -13.13 14.84 -12.73
CA ALA A 149 -12.11 14.03 -13.38
C ALA A 149 -11.28 13.23 -12.36
N ALA A 150 -10.88 13.87 -11.26
CA ALA A 150 -10.10 13.26 -10.20
C ALA A 150 -10.86 12.12 -9.48
N VAL A 151 -12.15 12.33 -9.18
CA VAL A 151 -13.01 11.29 -8.59
C VAL A 151 -13.13 10.09 -9.52
N THR A 152 -13.33 10.33 -10.82
CA THR A 152 -13.42 9.27 -11.81
C THR A 152 -12.13 8.46 -11.87
N LEU A 153 -10.98 9.14 -12.00
CA LEU A 153 -9.66 8.51 -12.05
C LEU A 153 -9.36 7.70 -10.78
N ALA A 154 -9.63 8.26 -9.61
CA ALA A 154 -9.34 7.57 -8.35
C ALA A 154 -10.19 6.29 -8.19
N HIS A 155 -11.43 6.30 -8.67
CA HIS A 155 -12.31 5.13 -8.65
C HIS A 155 -11.91 4.02 -9.65
N GLU A 156 -11.07 4.29 -10.62
CA GLU A 156 -10.45 3.21 -11.43
C GLU A 156 -9.55 2.29 -10.59
N HIS A 157 -9.09 2.78 -9.42
CA HIS A 157 -8.13 2.07 -8.57
C HIS A 157 -8.71 1.60 -7.24
N SER A 158 -9.82 2.18 -6.76
CA SER A 158 -10.40 1.81 -5.46
C SER A 158 -11.89 2.16 -5.39
N ASN A 159 -12.69 1.28 -4.76
CA ASN A 159 -14.11 1.53 -4.51
C ASN A 159 -14.37 2.64 -3.46
N ALA A 160 -13.38 2.94 -2.65
CA ALA A 160 -13.39 4.08 -1.73
C ALA A 160 -12.23 5.01 -2.05
N ILE A 161 -12.47 6.31 -2.02
CA ILE A 161 -11.47 7.35 -2.25
C ILE A 161 -11.50 8.36 -1.13
N LEU A 162 -10.40 9.08 -0.94
CA LEU A 162 -10.33 10.23 -0.05
C LEU A 162 -10.28 11.51 -0.86
N ILE A 163 -11.04 12.51 -0.39
CA ILE A 163 -10.90 13.90 -0.79
C ILE A 163 -10.39 14.61 0.44
N GLU A 164 -9.16 15.12 0.41
CA GLU A 164 -8.52 15.66 1.60
C GLU A 164 -7.88 17.03 1.36
N GLN A 165 -7.73 17.77 2.43
CA GLN A 165 -7.00 19.03 2.45
C GLN A 165 -5.54 18.82 2.04
N ALA A 166 -5.02 19.63 1.13
CA ALA A 166 -3.59 19.70 0.87
C ALA A 166 -2.87 20.33 2.06
N LEU A 167 -1.90 19.62 2.60
CA LEU A 167 -1.05 20.15 3.65
C LEU A 167 0.23 20.74 3.02
N LEU A 168 0.51 21.99 3.34
CA LEU A 168 1.78 22.63 2.99
C LEU A 168 2.80 22.34 4.10
N GLY A 169 3.95 21.82 3.74
CA GLY A 169 4.98 21.50 4.72
C GLY A 169 6.11 20.64 4.15
N ARG A 170 6.97 20.20 5.06
CA ARG A 170 8.04 19.27 4.72
C ARG A 170 7.51 17.84 4.76
N GLU A 171 7.89 17.06 3.77
CA GLU A 171 7.62 15.62 3.77
C GLU A 171 8.69 14.90 4.58
N LEU A 172 8.27 14.23 5.63
CA LEU A 172 9.16 13.59 6.59
C LEU A 172 8.82 12.11 6.72
N GLU A 173 9.85 11.30 6.90
CA GLU A 173 9.72 9.87 7.13
C GLU A 173 10.59 9.38 8.27
N VAL A 174 10.18 8.29 8.89
CA VAL A 174 10.99 7.53 9.85
C VAL A 174 10.79 6.04 9.61
N SER A 175 11.84 5.27 9.84
CA SER A 175 11.78 3.81 9.79
C SER A 175 11.75 3.24 11.21
N VAL A 176 11.02 2.12 11.37
CA VAL A 176 10.97 1.37 12.63
C VAL A 176 11.45 -0.04 12.37
N LEU A 177 12.42 -0.50 13.16
CA LEU A 177 12.98 -1.85 13.08
C LEU A 177 12.74 -2.60 14.38
N GLY A 178 12.19 -3.81 14.30
CA GLY A 178 11.92 -4.69 15.43
C GLY A 178 10.51 -4.54 15.98
N ASN A 179 10.21 -5.29 17.03
CA ASN A 179 8.90 -5.33 17.67
C ASN A 179 8.93 -4.71 19.07
N PRO A 180 7.81 -4.15 19.55
CA PRO A 180 7.70 -3.70 20.94
C PRO A 180 8.05 -4.85 21.92
N PRO A 181 8.69 -4.55 23.07
CA PRO A 181 9.17 -3.22 23.49
C PRO A 181 10.57 -2.86 22.98
N HIS A 182 11.21 -3.70 22.16
CA HIS A 182 12.62 -3.59 21.76
C HIS A 182 12.84 -2.99 20.37
N HIS A 183 11.85 -2.28 19.83
CA HIS A 183 11.96 -1.62 18.53
C HIS A 183 12.94 -0.44 18.55
N LYS A 184 13.51 -0.15 17.39
CA LYS A 184 14.38 1.01 17.15
C LYS A 184 13.74 1.91 16.11
N VAL A 185 13.78 3.21 16.35
CA VAL A 185 13.31 4.23 15.42
C VAL A 185 14.52 4.94 14.81
N SER A 186 14.51 5.14 13.50
CA SER A 186 15.55 5.87 12.78
C SER A 186 15.54 7.36 13.14
N LYS A 187 16.56 8.10 12.70
CA LYS A 187 16.47 9.55 12.57
C LYS A 187 15.41 9.91 11.55
N VAL A 188 14.83 11.10 11.70
CA VAL A 188 13.88 11.64 10.71
C VAL A 188 14.60 11.94 9.41
N GLY A 189 14.11 11.38 8.31
CA GLY A 189 14.48 11.74 6.95
C GLY A 189 13.54 12.81 6.41
N GLN A 190 14.03 13.66 5.51
CA GLN A 190 13.20 14.57 4.73
C GLN A 190 13.25 14.16 3.27
N ILE A 191 12.08 13.97 2.67
CA ILE A 191 11.94 13.78 1.23
C ILE A 191 11.91 15.16 0.58
N ILE A 192 12.73 15.35 -0.44
CA ILE A 192 12.73 16.55 -1.28
C ILE A 192 12.27 16.08 -2.66
N PRO A 193 10.96 16.23 -2.97
CA PRO A 193 10.45 15.79 -4.28
C PRO A 193 11.08 16.61 -5.40
N GLY A 194 11.36 15.96 -6.51
CA GLY A 194 11.89 16.64 -7.72
C GLY A 194 10.81 17.33 -8.55
N GLU A 195 9.55 17.00 -8.29
CA GLU A 195 8.35 17.51 -8.94
C GLU A 195 7.30 17.94 -7.90
N GLU A 196 6.10 18.34 -8.32
CA GLU A 196 5.09 18.93 -7.45
C GLU A 196 4.59 17.97 -6.36
N PHE A 197 4.67 16.65 -6.59
CA PHE A 197 4.46 15.59 -5.58
C PHE A 197 5.24 14.33 -5.90
N TYR A 198 5.50 13.55 -4.84
CA TYR A 198 6.26 12.29 -4.88
C TYR A 198 5.43 11.13 -5.42
#